data_64841fe5223ccff26d7a0351ea878580
#
_entry.id   64841fe5223ccff26d7a0351ea878580
#
_cell.length_a   1.000
_cell.length_b   1.000
_cell.length_c   1.000
_cell.angle_alpha   90.00
_cell.angle_beta   90.00
_cell.angle_gamma   90.00
#
_symmetry.space_group_name_H-M   'P 1'
#
loop_
_entity.id
_entity.type
_entity.pdbx_description
1 polymer ?
#
loop_
_entity_poly.entity_id
_entity_poly.type
_entity_poly.pdbx_seq_one_letter_code
_entity_poly.pdbx_strand_id
1 'polypeptide(L)'
;MQAVVGQEAPFDHGRQQMKLLAGLEVTTKAVERTAEAIGENIAAREHEEIQRAVQLDLPMVIGEAVPTLYVQMDGTGIPVVKKETVGRQNKTEGQPSHRREVKLGCVFTQTAWDEEGYAIRDPTTYTGAIETAEEFGKRIHVEAWKRGWSRAAKKVVVGDGADWIWNLAEQHFPGAVQIVDLYHARQHLWELARRLHPNDEANQKAWMKVHQRRLLDKGKKKSWCARCGPSLPPILK
;
A
#
# COMPACT_ATOMS: atom_id res chain seq x y z
N MET A 1 -13.35 -12.87 -20.63
CA MET A 1 -12.22 -12.53 -21.52
C MET A 1 -12.04 -11.02 -21.70
N GLN A 2 -13.03 -10.24 -22.17
CA GLN A 2 -12.89 -8.77 -22.33
C GLN A 2 -12.44 -8.05 -21.06
N ALA A 3 -12.99 -8.43 -19.91
CA ALA A 3 -12.60 -7.84 -18.61
C ALA A 3 -11.12 -8.12 -18.25
N VAL A 4 -10.66 -9.35 -18.50
CA VAL A 4 -9.27 -9.73 -18.22
C VAL A 4 -8.30 -8.92 -19.07
N VAL A 5 -8.51 -8.84 -20.37
CA VAL A 5 -7.63 -8.06 -21.25
C VAL A 5 -7.75 -6.55 -21.01
N GLY A 6 -8.89 -6.06 -20.54
CA GLY A 6 -9.09 -4.66 -20.18
C GLY A 6 -8.41 -4.28 -18.85
N GLN A 7 -8.16 -5.25 -17.99
CA GLN A 7 -7.43 -5.08 -16.74
C GLN A 7 -5.90 -5.10 -16.96
N GLU A 8 -5.42 -6.00 -17.83
CA GLU A 8 -3.99 -6.25 -18.02
C GLU A 8 -3.31 -5.25 -18.96
N ALA A 9 -4.06 -4.57 -19.82
CA ALA A 9 -3.49 -3.68 -20.82
C ALA A 9 -4.43 -2.51 -21.15
N PRO A 10 -3.92 -1.43 -21.78
CA PRO A 10 -4.78 -0.40 -22.35
C PRO A 10 -5.86 -1.01 -23.24
N PHE A 11 -7.06 -0.47 -23.20
CA PHE A 11 -8.24 -1.07 -23.87
C PHE A 11 -8.06 -1.37 -25.38
N ASP A 12 -7.28 -0.56 -26.10
CA ASP A 12 -6.96 -0.85 -27.48
C ASP A 12 -6.03 -2.06 -27.65
N HIS A 13 -5.06 -2.23 -26.76
CA HIS A 13 -4.23 -3.43 -26.67
C HIS A 13 -5.08 -4.66 -26.34
N GLY A 14 -6.00 -4.53 -25.38
CA GLY A 14 -6.96 -5.58 -25.04
C GLY A 14 -7.80 -6.01 -26.23
N ARG A 15 -8.26 -5.07 -27.06
CA ARG A 15 -8.93 -5.33 -28.32
C ARG A 15 -8.06 -6.14 -29.30
N GLN A 16 -6.79 -5.76 -29.45
CA GLN A 16 -5.85 -6.46 -30.31
C GLN A 16 -5.59 -7.90 -29.83
N GLN A 17 -5.42 -8.08 -28.51
CA GLN A 17 -5.25 -9.40 -27.91
C GLN A 17 -6.48 -10.30 -28.14
N MET A 18 -7.70 -9.76 -28.03
CA MET A 18 -8.92 -10.50 -28.32
C MET A 18 -8.96 -11.02 -29.76
N LYS A 19 -8.55 -10.19 -30.71
CA LYS A 19 -8.46 -10.59 -32.14
C LYS A 19 -7.36 -11.64 -32.33
N LEU A 20 -6.19 -11.44 -31.77
CA LEU A 20 -5.02 -12.30 -32.00
C LEU A 20 -5.15 -13.68 -31.32
N LEU A 21 -5.64 -13.72 -30.09
CA LEU A 21 -5.65 -14.93 -29.26
C LEU A 21 -6.97 -15.70 -29.35
N ALA A 22 -8.07 -15.01 -29.61
CA ALA A 22 -9.41 -15.62 -29.64
C ALA A 22 -10.15 -15.50 -30.97
N GLY A 23 -9.58 -14.82 -31.97
CA GLY A 23 -10.22 -14.57 -33.25
C GLY A 23 -11.48 -13.67 -33.15
N LEU A 24 -11.66 -12.97 -32.04
CA LEU A 24 -12.85 -12.17 -31.78
C LEU A 24 -12.60 -10.70 -32.14
N GLU A 25 -13.44 -10.18 -33.04
CA GLU A 25 -13.45 -8.77 -33.40
C GLU A 25 -14.38 -8.00 -32.46
N VAL A 26 -13.78 -7.23 -31.56
CA VAL A 26 -14.47 -6.34 -30.61
C VAL A 26 -13.97 -4.91 -30.78
N THR A 27 -14.75 -3.93 -30.37
CA THR A 27 -14.29 -2.54 -30.35
C THR A 27 -13.58 -2.22 -29.06
N THR A 28 -12.66 -1.25 -29.08
CA THR A 28 -12.00 -0.73 -27.87
C THR A 28 -13.03 -0.30 -26.83
N LYS A 29 -14.13 0.34 -27.28
CA LYS A 29 -15.22 0.78 -26.40
C LYS A 29 -16.00 -0.39 -25.77
N ALA A 30 -16.07 -1.54 -26.43
CA ALA A 30 -16.69 -2.73 -25.85
C ALA A 30 -15.82 -3.31 -24.73
N VAL A 31 -14.50 -3.34 -24.91
CA VAL A 31 -13.56 -3.77 -23.86
C VAL A 31 -13.64 -2.84 -22.65
N GLU A 32 -13.60 -1.52 -22.87
CA GLU A 32 -13.73 -0.49 -21.85
C GLU A 32 -15.02 -0.66 -21.04
N ARG A 33 -16.17 -0.66 -21.69
CA ARG A 33 -17.50 -0.80 -21.04
C ARG A 33 -17.62 -2.07 -20.21
N THR A 34 -17.07 -3.18 -20.71
CA THR A 34 -17.11 -4.45 -19.97
C THR A 34 -16.23 -4.39 -18.73
N ALA A 35 -15.04 -3.82 -18.83
CA ALA A 35 -14.14 -3.66 -17.70
C ALA A 35 -14.73 -2.71 -16.64
N GLU A 36 -15.27 -1.56 -17.07
CA GLU A 36 -15.93 -0.60 -16.18
C GLU A 36 -17.13 -1.20 -15.46
N ALA A 37 -18.03 -1.89 -16.17
CA ALA A 37 -19.22 -2.50 -15.55
C ALA A 37 -18.86 -3.57 -14.50
N ILE A 38 -17.81 -4.34 -14.74
CA ILE A 38 -17.34 -5.32 -13.75
C ILE A 38 -16.68 -4.60 -12.58
N GLY A 39 -15.88 -3.57 -12.84
CA GLY A 39 -15.28 -2.74 -11.79
C GLY A 39 -16.33 -2.10 -10.88
N GLU A 40 -17.38 -1.52 -11.44
CA GLU A 40 -18.52 -0.96 -10.69
C GLU A 40 -19.21 -2.02 -9.82
N ASN A 41 -19.42 -3.21 -10.37
CA ASN A 41 -20.05 -4.32 -9.62
C ASN A 41 -19.17 -4.80 -8.44
N ILE A 42 -17.85 -4.87 -8.66
CA ILE A 42 -16.89 -5.19 -7.58
C ILE A 42 -16.93 -4.12 -6.50
N ALA A 43 -16.84 -2.86 -6.89
CA ALA A 43 -16.86 -1.73 -5.95
C ALA A 43 -18.16 -1.67 -5.13
N ALA A 44 -19.32 -1.93 -5.75
CA ALA A 44 -20.60 -1.99 -5.05
C ALA A 44 -20.63 -3.08 -3.98
N ARG A 45 -20.17 -4.30 -4.31
CA ARG A 45 -20.08 -5.40 -3.34
C ARG A 45 -19.12 -5.11 -2.20
N GLU A 46 -17.96 -4.55 -2.49
CA GLU A 46 -17.02 -4.14 -1.44
C GLU A 46 -17.62 -3.09 -0.53
N HIS A 47 -18.35 -2.13 -1.10
CA HIS A 47 -19.04 -1.11 -0.31
C HIS A 47 -20.11 -1.72 0.62
N GLU A 48 -20.91 -2.67 0.14
CA GLU A 48 -21.88 -3.39 0.98
C GLU A 48 -21.20 -4.14 2.13
N GLU A 49 -20.08 -4.80 1.85
CA GLU A 49 -19.32 -5.50 2.90
C GLU A 49 -18.78 -4.53 3.95
N ILE A 50 -18.27 -3.36 3.52
CA ILE A 50 -17.81 -2.31 4.44
C ILE A 50 -18.97 -1.80 5.30
N GLN A 51 -20.16 -1.59 4.72
CA GLN A 51 -21.35 -1.16 5.47
C GLN A 51 -21.77 -2.19 6.51
N ARG A 52 -21.77 -3.48 6.17
CA ARG A 52 -22.04 -4.56 7.16
C ARG A 52 -21.01 -4.54 8.30
N ALA A 53 -19.75 -4.33 7.98
CA ALA A 53 -18.69 -4.22 8.98
C ALA A 53 -18.93 -3.05 9.96
N VAL A 54 -19.32 -1.89 9.44
CA VAL A 54 -19.64 -0.72 10.25
C VAL A 54 -20.85 -0.99 11.18
N GLN A 55 -21.79 -1.82 10.74
CA GLN A 55 -22.94 -2.24 11.54
C GLN A 55 -22.64 -3.39 12.50
N LEU A 56 -21.38 -3.80 12.65
CA LEU A 56 -20.94 -4.95 13.44
C LEU A 56 -21.53 -6.29 12.97
N ASP A 57 -21.99 -6.36 11.74
CA ASP A 57 -22.55 -7.55 11.09
C ASP A 57 -21.49 -8.27 10.24
N LEU A 58 -20.29 -8.37 10.76
CA LEU A 58 -19.25 -9.19 10.15
C LEU A 58 -19.44 -10.65 10.53
N PRO A 59 -19.41 -11.57 9.54
CA PRO A 59 -19.49 -12.98 9.83
C PRO A 59 -18.33 -13.41 10.72
N MET A 60 -18.63 -14.30 11.68
CA MET A 60 -17.57 -14.91 12.48
C MET A 60 -16.68 -15.74 11.57
N VAL A 61 -15.42 -15.37 11.45
CA VAL A 61 -14.45 -16.14 10.67
C VAL A 61 -13.94 -17.30 11.53
N ILE A 62 -14.46 -18.48 11.27
CA ILE A 62 -14.04 -19.74 11.92
C ILE A 62 -12.82 -20.28 11.15
N GLY A 63 -11.82 -20.79 11.86
CA GLY A 63 -10.64 -21.38 11.26
C GLY A 63 -9.53 -21.58 12.29
N GLU A 64 -8.39 -22.06 11.83
CA GLU A 64 -7.20 -22.26 12.66
C GLU A 64 -6.62 -20.94 13.19
N ALA A 65 -5.87 -21.03 14.28
CA ALA A 65 -5.14 -19.90 14.83
C ALA A 65 -4.11 -19.38 13.82
N VAL A 66 -4.05 -18.08 13.64
CA VAL A 66 -3.05 -17.43 12.76
C VAL A 66 -1.88 -16.99 13.63
N PRO A 67 -0.66 -17.54 13.44
CA PRO A 67 0.49 -17.16 14.27
C PRO A 67 0.82 -15.68 14.18
N THR A 68 0.90 -15.13 12.96
CA THR A 68 1.15 -13.70 12.74
C THR A 68 0.40 -13.24 11.49
N LEU A 69 -0.39 -12.17 11.62
CA LEU A 69 -1.04 -11.52 10.49
C LEU A 69 -0.45 -10.13 10.28
N TYR A 70 -0.09 -9.86 9.04
CA TYR A 70 0.45 -8.59 8.59
C TYR A 70 -0.60 -7.84 7.78
N VAL A 71 -0.73 -6.56 8.06
CA VAL A 71 -1.47 -5.59 7.26
C VAL A 71 -0.45 -4.56 6.77
N GLN A 72 -0.25 -4.48 5.47
CA GLN A 72 0.64 -3.48 4.87
C GLN A 72 -0.19 -2.46 4.11
N MET A 73 0.11 -1.19 4.29
CA MET A 73 -0.57 -0.07 3.64
C MET A 73 0.45 0.84 2.97
N ASP A 74 0.06 1.37 1.81
CA ASP A 74 0.85 2.31 1.01
C ASP A 74 -0.07 3.24 0.22
N GLY A 75 0.44 4.38 -0.21
CA GLY A 75 -0.27 5.34 -1.05
C GLY A 75 0.57 5.76 -2.24
N THR A 76 0.01 5.66 -3.44
CA THR A 76 0.71 6.10 -4.65
C THR A 76 -0.14 7.01 -5.52
N GLY A 77 0.51 7.96 -6.19
CA GLY A 77 -0.16 8.86 -7.13
C GLY A 77 -0.28 8.26 -8.51
N ILE A 78 -1.50 8.02 -8.99
CA ILE A 78 -1.78 7.56 -10.34
C ILE A 78 -2.23 8.71 -11.25
N PRO A 79 -1.81 8.72 -12.51
CA PRO A 79 -2.31 9.69 -13.49
C PRO A 79 -3.79 9.41 -13.78
N VAL A 80 -4.57 10.48 -13.85
CA VAL A 80 -6.00 10.40 -14.15
C VAL A 80 -6.39 11.43 -15.21
N VAL A 81 -7.57 11.26 -15.82
CA VAL A 81 -8.09 12.21 -16.80
C VAL A 81 -8.37 13.56 -16.15
N LYS A 82 -8.26 14.64 -16.89
CA LYS A 82 -8.38 16.03 -16.40
C LYS A 82 -9.66 16.29 -15.58
N LYS A 83 -10.79 15.68 -15.98
CA LYS A 83 -12.07 15.83 -15.26
C LYS A 83 -12.01 15.36 -13.81
N GLU A 84 -11.15 14.40 -13.49
CA GLU A 84 -10.99 13.83 -12.15
C GLU A 84 -10.15 14.70 -11.20
N THR A 85 -9.47 15.70 -11.76
CA THR A 85 -8.61 16.62 -11.02
C THR A 85 -9.07 18.06 -11.03
N VAL A 86 -10.25 18.35 -11.55
CA VAL A 86 -10.83 19.70 -11.56
C VAL A 86 -10.90 20.25 -10.13
N GLY A 87 -10.34 21.45 -9.93
CA GLY A 87 -10.29 22.10 -8.62
C GLY A 87 -9.23 21.57 -7.64
N ARG A 88 -8.42 20.58 -8.03
CA ARG A 88 -7.34 20.04 -7.19
C ARG A 88 -6.01 20.69 -7.54
N GLN A 89 -5.27 21.08 -6.52
CA GLN A 89 -3.91 21.60 -6.66
C GLN A 89 -2.87 20.50 -6.40
N ASN A 90 -1.73 20.60 -7.07
CA ASN A 90 -0.58 19.75 -6.81
C ASN A 90 0.09 20.16 -5.48
N LYS A 91 0.94 19.31 -4.92
CA LYS A 91 1.81 19.65 -3.77
C LYS A 91 2.71 20.86 -4.05
N THR A 92 2.99 21.15 -5.32
CA THR A 92 3.68 22.39 -5.75
C THR A 92 2.64 23.46 -5.98
N GLU A 93 2.68 24.54 -5.20
CA GLU A 93 1.76 25.68 -5.28
C GLU A 93 1.60 26.19 -6.72
N GLY A 94 0.35 26.41 -7.13
CA GLY A 94 0.01 27.02 -8.40
C GLY A 94 -0.04 26.08 -9.61
N GLN A 95 0.23 24.78 -9.45
CA GLN A 95 0.09 23.82 -10.56
C GLN A 95 -1.13 22.91 -10.37
N PRO A 96 -1.95 22.70 -11.43
CA PRO A 96 -3.08 21.78 -11.36
C PRO A 96 -2.58 20.34 -11.15
N SER A 97 -3.26 19.59 -10.32
CA SER A 97 -2.94 18.17 -10.13
C SER A 97 -3.36 17.38 -11.37
N HIS A 98 -2.50 16.47 -11.82
CA HIS A 98 -2.79 15.48 -12.86
C HIS A 98 -2.86 14.05 -12.29
N ARG A 99 -2.82 13.92 -10.97
CA ARG A 99 -2.78 12.63 -10.28
C ARG A 99 -3.80 12.59 -9.14
N ARG A 100 -4.32 11.41 -8.89
CA ARG A 100 -5.05 11.10 -7.66
C ARG A 100 -4.27 10.06 -6.86
N GLU A 101 -4.33 10.16 -5.56
CA GLU A 101 -3.77 9.15 -4.68
C GLU A 101 -4.70 7.95 -4.64
N VAL A 102 -4.16 6.79 -4.99
CA VAL A 102 -4.76 5.49 -4.69
C VAL A 102 -4.13 4.97 -3.42
N LYS A 103 -4.95 4.51 -2.49
CA LYS A 103 -4.50 3.79 -1.31
C LYS A 103 -4.56 2.30 -1.59
N LEU A 104 -3.48 1.63 -1.26
CA LEU A 104 -3.31 0.20 -1.47
C LEU A 104 -3.06 -0.47 -0.13
N GLY A 105 -3.60 -1.67 0.02
CA GLY A 105 -3.33 -2.50 1.18
C GLY A 105 -3.23 -3.95 0.80
N CYS A 106 -2.43 -4.68 1.55
CA CYS A 106 -2.41 -6.12 1.47
C CYS A 106 -2.41 -6.74 2.86
N VAL A 107 -3.02 -7.92 2.94
CA VAL A 107 -3.08 -8.72 4.16
C VAL A 107 -2.47 -10.09 3.86
N PHE A 108 -1.53 -10.51 4.67
CA PHE A 108 -0.81 -11.78 4.48
C PHE A 108 -0.38 -12.39 5.82
N THR A 109 -0.14 -13.68 5.79
CA THR A 109 0.50 -14.43 6.86
C THR A 109 1.88 -14.87 6.42
N GLN A 110 2.72 -15.27 7.36
CA GLN A 110 4.03 -15.82 7.10
C GLN A 110 4.18 -17.07 7.98
N THR A 111 3.84 -18.22 7.40
CA THR A 111 3.69 -19.47 8.13
C THR A 111 4.73 -20.53 7.77
N ALA A 112 5.45 -20.35 6.65
CA ALA A 112 6.44 -21.28 6.16
C ALA A 112 7.71 -20.58 5.69
N TRP A 113 8.79 -21.36 5.61
CA TRP A 113 10.11 -20.96 5.11
C TRP A 113 10.52 -21.93 4.02
N ASP A 114 11.14 -21.44 2.95
CA ASP A 114 11.71 -22.29 1.91
C ASP A 114 13.02 -22.92 2.38
N GLU A 115 13.60 -23.77 1.52
CA GLU A 115 14.84 -24.49 1.82
C GLU A 115 16.04 -23.55 2.00
N GLU A 116 16.00 -22.36 1.37
CA GLU A 116 17.01 -21.31 1.50
C GLU A 116 16.80 -20.43 2.73
N GLY A 117 15.73 -20.63 3.48
CA GLY A 117 15.40 -19.86 4.69
C GLY A 117 14.68 -18.53 4.41
N TYR A 118 14.12 -18.33 3.22
CA TYR A 118 13.25 -17.23 2.94
C TYR A 118 11.81 -17.54 3.34
N ALA A 119 11.15 -16.53 3.83
CA ALA A 119 9.76 -16.67 4.23
C ALA A 119 8.83 -16.86 3.02
N ILE A 120 8.13 -17.96 2.97
CA ILE A 120 7.05 -18.18 2.02
C ILE A 120 5.84 -17.39 2.51
N ARG A 121 5.41 -16.42 1.72
CA ARG A 121 4.17 -15.70 1.98
C ARG A 121 3.00 -16.60 1.63
N ASP A 122 2.14 -16.83 2.59
CA ASP A 122 0.82 -17.40 2.37
C ASP A 122 0.03 -16.52 1.40
N PRO A 123 -1.03 -17.01 0.75
CA PRO A 123 -1.79 -16.20 -0.22
C PRO A 123 -2.05 -14.81 0.31
N THR A 124 -1.49 -13.81 -0.35
CA THR A 124 -1.68 -12.41 -0.01
C THR A 124 -2.95 -11.93 -0.68
N THR A 125 -3.82 -11.29 0.08
CA THR A 125 -4.97 -10.59 -0.48
C THR A 125 -4.68 -9.10 -0.58
N TYR A 126 -5.22 -8.48 -1.62
CA TYR A 126 -5.01 -7.07 -1.94
C TYR A 126 -6.33 -6.34 -1.98
N THR A 127 -6.32 -5.10 -1.54
CA THR A 127 -7.42 -4.16 -1.73
C THR A 127 -6.88 -2.77 -2.01
N GLY A 128 -7.62 -1.95 -2.73
CA GLY A 128 -7.19 -0.59 -3.02
C GLY A 128 -8.31 0.23 -3.64
N ALA A 129 -8.27 1.54 -3.37
CA ALA A 129 -9.23 2.47 -3.93
C ALA A 129 -8.70 3.92 -3.93
N ILE A 130 -9.33 4.75 -4.75
CA ILE A 130 -9.15 6.21 -4.73
C ILE A 130 -10.19 6.81 -3.79
N GLU A 131 -9.92 6.77 -2.51
CA GLU A 131 -10.83 7.19 -1.45
C GLU A 131 -10.09 7.91 -0.32
N THR A 132 -10.82 8.42 0.66
CA THR A 132 -10.23 9.04 1.84
C THR A 132 -9.49 8.01 2.70
N ALA A 133 -8.60 8.46 3.59
CA ALA A 133 -7.95 7.55 4.52
C ALA A 133 -8.95 6.85 5.43
N GLU A 134 -9.98 7.55 5.88
CA GLU A 134 -11.02 6.99 6.75
C GLU A 134 -11.81 5.86 6.06
N GLU A 135 -12.22 6.05 4.81
CA GLU A 135 -12.91 5.02 4.03
C GLU A 135 -12.00 3.82 3.79
N PHE A 136 -10.75 4.08 3.42
CA PHE A 136 -9.76 3.03 3.24
C PHE A 136 -9.47 2.25 4.53
N GLY A 137 -9.49 2.91 5.69
CA GLY A 137 -9.35 2.25 6.99
C GLY A 137 -10.42 1.19 7.22
N LYS A 138 -11.68 1.51 6.88
CA LYS A 138 -12.79 0.53 6.96
C LYS A 138 -12.58 -0.63 5.99
N ARG A 139 -12.17 -0.35 4.76
CA ARG A 139 -11.88 -1.33 3.71
C ARG A 139 -10.79 -2.32 4.12
N ILE A 140 -9.65 -1.84 4.54
CA ILE A 140 -8.52 -2.70 4.92
C ILE A 140 -8.80 -3.47 6.22
N HIS A 141 -9.63 -2.93 7.12
CA HIS A 141 -10.08 -3.63 8.31
C HIS A 141 -10.95 -4.83 7.96
N VAL A 142 -11.91 -4.68 7.04
CA VAL A 142 -12.75 -5.78 6.54
C VAL A 142 -11.89 -6.88 5.93
N GLU A 143 -10.91 -6.51 5.12
CA GLU A 143 -9.99 -7.47 4.52
C GLU A 143 -9.16 -8.21 5.57
N ALA A 144 -8.61 -7.50 6.56
CA ALA A 144 -7.89 -8.11 7.67
C ALA A 144 -8.78 -9.04 8.51
N TRP A 145 -10.04 -8.66 8.73
CA TRP A 145 -11.02 -9.49 9.44
C TRP A 145 -11.28 -10.81 8.72
N LYS A 146 -11.54 -10.77 7.41
CA LYS A 146 -11.72 -11.98 6.58
C LYS A 146 -10.53 -12.91 6.66
N ARG A 147 -9.32 -12.37 6.76
CA ARG A 147 -8.05 -13.09 6.88
C ARG A 147 -7.76 -13.60 8.29
N GLY A 148 -8.65 -13.34 9.27
CA GLY A 148 -8.52 -13.84 10.63
C GLY A 148 -7.79 -12.92 11.59
N TRP A 149 -7.92 -11.62 11.44
CA TRP A 149 -7.35 -10.63 12.37
C TRP A 149 -7.73 -10.92 13.83
N SER A 150 -8.97 -11.31 14.08
CA SER A 150 -9.44 -11.65 15.43
C SER A 150 -8.73 -12.85 16.04
N ARG A 151 -8.25 -13.80 15.21
CA ARG A 151 -7.61 -15.06 15.61
C ARG A 151 -6.08 -14.98 15.57
N ALA A 152 -5.51 -13.88 15.10
CA ALA A 152 -4.08 -13.72 15.00
C ALA A 152 -3.44 -13.52 16.39
N ALA A 153 -2.46 -14.36 16.71
CA ALA A 153 -1.72 -14.28 17.96
C ALA A 153 -0.79 -13.04 17.98
N LYS A 154 -0.17 -12.75 16.84
CA LYS A 154 0.61 -11.51 16.63
C LYS A 154 0.00 -10.72 15.49
N LYS A 155 -0.13 -9.43 15.70
CA LYS A 155 -0.76 -8.48 14.79
C LYS A 155 0.25 -7.40 14.41
N VAL A 156 0.46 -7.19 13.12
CA VAL A 156 1.50 -6.28 12.63
C VAL A 156 0.92 -5.38 11.56
N VAL A 157 1.19 -4.08 11.66
CA VAL A 157 0.92 -3.09 10.62
C VAL A 157 2.25 -2.60 10.05
N VAL A 158 2.39 -2.65 8.73
CA VAL A 158 3.58 -2.19 8.00
C VAL A 158 3.19 -0.99 7.14
N GLY A 159 3.99 0.06 7.15
CA GLY A 159 3.75 1.26 6.34
C GLY A 159 5.03 2.04 6.06
N ASP A 160 4.92 3.06 5.21
CA ASP A 160 6.04 3.92 4.79
C ASP A 160 6.43 4.99 5.83
N GLY A 161 5.61 5.18 6.85
CA GLY A 161 5.81 6.22 7.86
C GLY A 161 4.87 7.41 7.72
N ALA A 162 3.97 7.40 6.75
CA ALA A 162 2.98 8.46 6.59
C ALA A 162 1.99 8.49 7.76
N ASP A 163 1.66 9.68 8.24
CA ASP A 163 0.79 9.88 9.41
C ASP A 163 -0.58 9.20 9.24
N TRP A 164 -1.15 9.22 8.04
CA TRP A 164 -2.44 8.61 7.79
C TRP A 164 -2.44 7.09 8.02
N ILE A 165 -1.33 6.40 7.74
CA ILE A 165 -1.19 4.96 7.98
C ILE A 165 -1.20 4.67 9.48
N TRP A 166 -0.45 5.46 10.26
CA TRP A 166 -0.37 5.27 11.70
C TRP A 166 -1.67 5.64 12.41
N ASN A 167 -2.35 6.68 11.94
CA ASN A 167 -3.69 7.02 12.45
C ASN A 167 -4.68 5.88 12.20
N LEU A 168 -4.67 5.25 11.01
CA LEU A 168 -5.48 4.07 10.73
C LEU A 168 -5.06 2.86 11.55
N ALA A 169 -3.75 2.68 11.79
CA ALA A 169 -3.26 1.59 12.63
C ALA A 169 -3.79 1.72 14.07
N GLU A 170 -3.79 2.91 14.63
CA GLU A 170 -4.33 3.16 15.96
C GLU A 170 -5.86 2.97 16.03
N GLN A 171 -6.56 3.44 15.01
CA GLN A 171 -8.03 3.40 14.95
C GLN A 171 -8.59 2.01 14.69
N HIS A 172 -8.03 1.29 13.72
CA HIS A 172 -8.59 0.02 13.22
C HIS A 172 -7.84 -1.21 13.70
N PHE A 173 -6.59 -1.05 14.14
CA PHE A 173 -5.70 -2.15 14.50
C PHE A 173 -5.04 -1.92 15.88
N PRO A 174 -5.83 -1.61 16.92
CA PRO A 174 -5.27 -1.29 18.23
C PRO A 174 -4.42 -2.44 18.78
N GLY A 175 -3.27 -2.10 19.35
CA GLY A 175 -2.32 -3.05 19.90
C GLY A 175 -1.46 -3.80 18.88
N ALA A 176 -1.59 -3.52 17.59
CA ALA A 176 -0.70 -4.05 16.58
C ALA A 176 0.72 -3.47 16.69
N VAL A 177 1.71 -4.30 16.38
CA VAL A 177 3.09 -3.83 16.25
C VAL A 177 3.22 -3.03 14.96
N GLN A 178 3.61 -1.76 15.06
CA GLN A 178 3.82 -0.88 13.91
C GLN A 178 5.26 -0.99 13.43
N ILE A 179 5.44 -1.30 12.15
CA ILE A 179 6.75 -1.47 11.51
C ILE A 179 6.85 -0.54 10.31
N VAL A 180 7.89 0.28 10.29
CA VAL A 180 8.21 1.09 9.10
C VAL A 180 8.82 0.19 8.03
N ASP A 181 8.33 0.31 6.79
CA ASP A 181 8.88 -0.39 5.64
C ASP A 181 10.39 -0.09 5.48
N LEU A 182 11.16 -1.14 5.29
CA LEU A 182 12.62 -1.03 5.23
C LEU A 182 13.10 -0.24 4.02
N TYR A 183 12.41 -0.34 2.88
CA TYR A 183 12.78 0.40 1.67
C TYR A 183 12.55 1.89 1.85
N HIS A 184 11.41 2.29 2.42
CA HIS A 184 11.11 3.68 2.74
C HIS A 184 12.07 4.23 3.82
N ALA A 185 12.37 3.46 4.85
CA ALA A 185 13.37 3.84 5.83
C ALA A 185 14.75 4.09 5.19
N ARG A 186 15.16 3.25 4.24
CA ARG A 186 16.39 3.44 3.46
C ARG A 186 16.33 4.68 2.56
N GLN A 187 15.19 4.91 1.92
CA GLN A 187 14.99 6.10 1.09
C GLN A 187 15.18 7.38 1.89
N HIS A 188 14.58 7.50 3.06
CA HIS A 188 14.76 8.64 3.95
C HIS A 188 16.22 8.83 4.39
N LEU A 189 16.94 7.75 4.65
CA LEU A 189 18.37 7.83 4.94
C LEU A 189 19.17 8.36 3.74
N TRP A 190 18.83 7.94 2.53
CA TRP A 190 19.46 8.46 1.31
C TRP A 190 19.15 9.93 1.08
N GLU A 191 17.94 10.38 1.32
CA GLU A 191 17.56 11.79 1.24
C GLU A 191 18.37 12.64 2.23
N LEU A 192 18.54 12.14 3.45
CA LEU A 192 19.38 12.79 4.46
C LEU A 192 20.86 12.82 4.04
N ALA A 193 21.40 11.73 3.51
CA ALA A 193 22.77 11.69 2.99
C ALA A 193 23.01 12.71 1.89
N ARG A 194 22.06 12.88 0.96
CA ARG A 194 22.14 13.89 -0.10
C ARG A 194 22.10 15.32 0.45
N ARG A 195 21.34 15.59 1.51
CA ARG A 195 21.30 16.91 2.15
C ARG A 195 22.57 17.21 2.92
N LEU A 196 23.21 16.22 3.55
CA LEU A 196 24.44 16.39 4.31
C LEU A 196 25.68 16.51 3.41
N HIS A 197 25.65 15.86 2.25
CA HIS A 197 26.76 15.84 1.30
C HIS A 197 26.27 16.19 -0.10
N PRO A 198 25.84 17.45 -0.35
CA PRO A 198 25.32 17.84 -1.64
C PRO A 198 26.43 17.71 -2.71
N ASN A 199 26.08 17.09 -3.84
CA ASN A 199 26.99 16.87 -4.99
C ASN A 199 28.23 15.98 -4.70
N ASP A 200 28.27 15.26 -3.60
CA ASP A 200 29.37 14.36 -3.24
C ASP A 200 28.86 12.93 -3.05
N GLU A 201 28.75 12.22 -4.17
CA GLU A 201 28.21 10.86 -4.20
C GLU A 201 29.07 9.86 -3.39
N ALA A 202 30.40 10.07 -3.34
CA ALA A 202 31.30 9.19 -2.61
C ALA A 202 31.03 9.26 -1.11
N ASN A 203 30.94 10.48 -0.57
CA ASN A 203 30.60 10.68 0.85
C ASN A 203 29.15 10.28 1.17
N GLN A 204 28.19 10.47 0.27
CA GLN A 204 26.83 9.96 0.44
C GLN A 204 26.83 8.42 0.62
N LYS A 205 27.51 7.70 -0.26
CA LYS A 205 27.64 6.23 -0.18
C LYS A 205 28.35 5.76 1.09
N ALA A 206 29.44 6.44 1.46
CA ALA A 206 30.19 6.14 2.68
C ALA A 206 29.31 6.35 3.94
N TRP A 207 28.58 7.46 3.99
CA TRP A 207 27.65 7.78 5.06
C TRP A 207 26.54 6.74 5.15
N MET A 208 25.91 6.37 4.03
CA MET A 208 24.87 5.34 3.98
C MET A 208 25.36 3.98 4.48
N LYS A 209 26.55 3.54 4.05
CA LYS A 209 27.12 2.25 4.47
C LYS A 209 27.25 2.13 6.00
N VAL A 210 27.63 3.21 6.64
CA VAL A 210 27.78 3.27 8.11
C VAL A 210 26.42 3.32 8.83
N HIS A 211 25.52 4.20 8.37
CA HIS A 211 24.28 4.51 9.08
C HIS A 211 23.19 3.48 8.82
N GLN A 212 23.08 2.93 7.61
CA GLN A 212 22.18 1.84 7.33
C GLN A 212 22.43 0.66 8.28
N ARG A 213 23.69 0.23 8.41
CA ARG A 213 24.06 -0.86 9.33
C ARG A 213 23.73 -0.54 10.79
N ARG A 214 23.93 0.70 11.21
CA ARG A 214 23.67 1.13 12.60
C ARG A 214 22.19 1.26 12.93
N LEU A 215 21.41 1.84 12.03
CA LEU A 215 20.03 2.23 12.28
C LEU A 215 19.04 1.12 11.94
N LEU A 216 19.24 0.47 10.80
CA LEU A 216 18.31 -0.54 10.29
C LEU A 216 18.71 -1.95 10.72
N ASP A 217 19.96 -2.35 10.49
CA ASP A 217 20.38 -3.73 10.74
C ASP A 217 20.58 -4.03 12.24
N LYS A 218 21.01 -3.03 13.04
CA LYS A 218 21.25 -3.19 14.47
C LYS A 218 20.20 -2.56 15.38
N GLY A 219 19.16 -1.97 14.84
CA GLY A 219 18.03 -1.41 15.59
C GLY A 219 18.40 -0.28 16.57
N LYS A 220 19.54 0.39 16.42
CA LYS A 220 20.04 1.43 17.35
C LYS A 220 19.44 2.82 17.08
N LYS A 221 18.14 2.91 16.87
CA LYS A 221 17.46 4.19 16.60
C LYS A 221 17.67 5.25 17.69
N LYS A 222 17.61 4.87 18.96
CA LYS A 222 17.73 5.80 20.10
C LYS A 222 19.08 6.53 20.17
N SER A 223 20.19 5.88 19.79
CA SER A 223 21.51 6.48 19.85
C SER A 223 21.75 7.53 18.75
N TRP A 224 20.97 7.48 17.69
CA TRP A 224 21.07 8.41 16.55
C TRP A 224 20.36 9.74 16.84
N CYS A 225 19.14 9.68 17.36
CA CYS A 225 18.38 10.87 17.74
C CYS A 225 19.12 11.75 18.77
N ALA A 226 19.85 11.13 19.70
CA ALA A 226 20.62 11.86 20.73
C ALA A 226 21.84 12.62 20.16
N ARG A 227 22.40 12.22 19.00
CA ARG A 227 23.58 12.85 18.40
C ARG A 227 23.29 13.91 17.36
N CYS A 228 22.11 13.89 16.75
CA CYS A 228 21.77 14.81 15.66
C CYS A 228 21.15 16.14 16.10
N GLY A 229 20.89 16.33 17.40
CA GLY A 229 20.36 17.58 17.94
C GLY A 229 18.98 17.98 17.40
N PRO A 230 18.51 19.20 17.71
CA PRO A 230 17.17 19.67 17.35
C PRO A 230 16.94 19.99 15.88
N SER A 231 17.91 19.75 14.99
CA SER A 231 17.84 20.06 13.57
C SER A 231 17.29 18.92 12.67
N LEU A 232 16.71 17.87 13.26
CA LEU A 232 16.02 16.84 12.49
C LEU A 232 14.69 17.39 11.97
N PRO A 233 14.40 17.22 10.65
CA PRO A 233 13.09 17.53 10.12
C PRO A 233 12.03 16.65 10.82
N PRO A 234 10.76 17.10 10.89
CA PRO A 234 9.68 16.46 11.65
C PRO A 234 9.32 15.02 11.20
N ILE A 235 9.99 14.50 10.20
CA ILE A 235 9.78 13.18 9.59
C ILE A 235 10.25 12.01 10.50
N LEU A 236 10.96 12.30 11.60
CA LEU A 236 11.54 11.28 12.48
C LEU A 236 11.22 11.49 13.97
N LYS A 237 10.14 12.21 14.28
CA LYS A 237 9.62 12.29 15.64
C LYS A 237 8.66 11.15 15.93
#